data_9d8ba227007d08c30027e72630982e5f
#
_entry.id   9d8ba227007d08c30027e72630982e5f
#
_cell.length_a   1.000
_cell.length_b   1.000
_cell.length_c   1.000
_cell.angle_alpha   90.00
_cell.angle_beta   90.00
_cell.angle_gamma   90.00
#
_symmetry.space_group_name_H-M   'P 1'
#
loop_
_entity.id
_entity.type
_entity.pdbx_description
1 polymer ?
#
loop_
_entity_poly.entity_id
_entity_poly.type
_entity_poly.pdbx_seq_one_letter_code
_entity_poly.pdbx_strand_id
1 'polypeptide(L)'
;MRIGKVTEPILQRSVLRPLSALLPERTTESGRIYVSVYPIAYPVREGMRYAIAGACNDLAAAGAVPAGITLEVFLPKNVPEQRLKEMMGVAAQVAEVPVLGGHTEVCAGIRDPLVSVQAIGYIDRNDFRQVDAGDVIFLAGQIGISGTQMLLEEKKDELREAFPARFLQNTEKKLRGRERISHFAQLAKRNGAVRMRDLSGGGILSCLWEFFGGKWQSGGASGMHSGKVPCGMEIGFRKIPILQETIEICEWLQVNPYYLHSQGGLLIAVPKEQVEQFTQAFIREGFPLTELGACTAGRAGILRNGEEVRYLDKPQPDEILRILADPDESGEPDESDESDESDESGGMQAGKQR
;
A
#
# COMPACT_ATOMS: atom_id res chain seq x y z
N MET A 1 -10.65 -16.94 -7.34
CA MET A 1 -10.11 -15.62 -6.86
C MET A 1 -8.65 -15.56 -7.22
N ARG A 2 -8.16 -14.43 -7.72
CA ARG A 2 -6.73 -14.25 -8.07
C ARG A 2 -5.88 -14.10 -6.81
N ILE A 3 -4.60 -14.48 -6.90
CA ILE A 3 -3.62 -14.27 -5.82
C ILE A 3 -3.47 -12.77 -5.55
N GLY A 4 -3.35 -12.37 -4.28
CA GLY A 4 -3.20 -11.00 -3.85
C GLY A 4 -4.43 -10.46 -3.11
N LYS A 5 -4.55 -9.13 -3.02
CA LYS A 5 -5.72 -8.50 -2.38
C LYS A 5 -7.01 -8.87 -3.12
N VAL A 6 -8.05 -9.20 -2.40
CA VAL A 6 -9.38 -9.39 -3.00
C VAL A 6 -9.86 -8.11 -3.67
N THR A 7 -10.55 -8.27 -4.80
CA THR A 7 -11.07 -7.13 -5.54
C THR A 7 -12.15 -6.38 -4.75
N GLU A 8 -12.29 -5.07 -4.98
CA GLU A 8 -13.27 -4.23 -4.29
C GLU A 8 -14.71 -4.80 -4.31
N PRO A 9 -15.26 -5.32 -5.43
CA PRO A 9 -16.58 -5.91 -5.43
C PRO A 9 -16.70 -7.13 -4.49
N ILE A 10 -15.68 -7.99 -4.45
CA ILE A 10 -15.65 -9.16 -3.55
C ILE A 10 -15.55 -8.70 -2.10
N LEU A 11 -14.65 -7.75 -1.80
CA LEU A 11 -14.50 -7.17 -0.47
C LEU A 11 -15.85 -6.61 0.04
N GLN A 12 -16.54 -5.83 -0.78
CA GLN A 12 -17.83 -5.21 -0.43
C GLN A 12 -18.89 -6.24 -0.13
N ARG A 13 -19.15 -7.20 -1.05
CA ARG A 13 -20.26 -8.15 -0.88
C ARG A 13 -19.98 -9.26 0.12
N SER A 14 -18.72 -9.72 0.20
CA SER A 14 -18.37 -10.93 0.96
C SER A 14 -17.75 -10.68 2.32
N VAL A 15 -17.25 -9.46 2.57
CA VAL A 15 -16.61 -9.09 3.85
C VAL A 15 -17.36 -7.95 4.52
N LEU A 16 -17.46 -6.79 3.88
CA LEU A 16 -17.97 -5.57 4.54
C LEU A 16 -19.48 -5.58 4.74
N ARG A 17 -20.23 -6.06 3.76
CA ARG A 17 -21.69 -6.13 3.87
C ARG A 17 -22.16 -7.06 5.01
N PRO A 18 -21.61 -8.29 5.17
CA PRO A 18 -21.90 -9.13 6.34
C PRO A 18 -21.52 -8.50 7.68
N LEU A 19 -20.45 -7.69 7.71
CA LEU A 19 -19.95 -7.05 8.93
C LEU A 19 -20.56 -5.66 9.19
N SER A 20 -21.46 -5.17 8.33
CA SER A 20 -21.94 -3.78 8.37
C SER A 20 -22.52 -3.35 9.72
N ALA A 21 -23.20 -4.25 10.44
CA ALA A 21 -23.74 -3.98 11.76
C ALA A 21 -22.67 -3.92 12.88
N LEU A 22 -21.48 -4.43 12.63
CA LEU A 22 -20.35 -4.47 13.57
C LEU A 22 -19.32 -3.38 13.28
N LEU A 23 -19.44 -2.69 12.14
CA LEU A 23 -18.53 -1.59 11.82
C LEU A 23 -18.82 -0.42 12.77
N PRO A 24 -17.79 0.18 13.38
CA PRO A 24 -17.99 1.24 14.35
C PRO A 24 -18.65 2.45 13.70
N GLU A 25 -19.69 2.97 14.32
CA GLU A 25 -20.21 4.29 13.99
C GLU A 25 -19.14 5.34 14.28
N ARG A 26 -19.09 6.37 13.45
CA ARG A 26 -18.16 7.47 13.66
C ARG A 26 -18.57 8.28 14.86
N THR A 27 -17.90 8.08 15.96
CA THR A 27 -18.07 8.95 17.12
C THR A 27 -17.11 10.13 17.04
N THR A 28 -17.58 11.29 17.44
CA THR A 28 -16.85 12.57 17.42
C THR A 28 -16.00 12.77 18.68
N GLU A 29 -15.91 11.77 19.55
CA GLU A 29 -15.23 11.89 20.83
C GLU A 29 -13.71 11.65 20.72
N SER A 30 -12.96 12.35 21.55
CA SER A 30 -11.50 12.35 21.64
C SER A 30 -10.91 10.98 21.93
N GLY A 31 -9.76 10.66 21.30
CA GLY A 31 -8.96 9.49 21.63
C GLY A 31 -9.43 8.21 20.94
N ARG A 32 -9.48 8.21 19.60
CA ARG A 32 -9.82 6.98 18.86
C ARG A 32 -8.62 6.04 18.78
N ILE A 33 -8.86 4.77 19.06
CA ILE A 33 -7.94 3.71 18.74
C ILE A 33 -7.96 3.51 17.22
N TYR A 34 -6.78 3.46 16.62
CA TYR A 34 -6.59 3.05 15.23
C TYR A 34 -5.78 1.75 15.21
N VAL A 35 -6.22 0.80 14.42
CA VAL A 35 -5.56 -0.49 14.24
C VAL A 35 -5.30 -0.67 12.75
N SER A 36 -4.08 -0.98 12.40
CA SER A 36 -3.69 -1.40 11.06
C SER A 36 -3.19 -2.84 11.10
N VAL A 37 -3.41 -3.60 10.03
CA VAL A 37 -2.97 -4.99 9.91
C VAL A 37 -2.23 -5.15 8.60
N TYR A 38 -1.00 -5.68 8.67
CA TYR A 38 -0.19 -5.87 7.48
C TYR A 38 0.37 -7.30 7.43
N PRO A 39 -0.22 -8.18 6.61
CA PRO A 39 0.29 -9.52 6.38
C PRO A 39 1.36 -9.53 5.28
N ILE A 40 2.34 -10.41 5.42
CA ILE A 40 3.21 -10.88 4.35
C ILE A 40 2.94 -12.36 4.17
N ALA A 41 2.26 -12.70 3.09
CA ALA A 41 1.76 -14.04 2.76
C ALA A 41 2.46 -14.61 1.51
N TYR A 42 3.69 -14.23 1.27
CA TYR A 42 4.54 -14.69 0.18
C TYR A 42 5.98 -14.92 0.69
N PRO A 43 6.77 -15.79 0.04
CA PRO A 43 8.05 -16.25 0.55
C PRO A 43 9.13 -15.18 0.44
N VAL A 44 9.18 -14.26 1.42
CA VAL A 44 10.23 -13.25 1.55
C VAL A 44 11.03 -13.50 2.81
N ARG A 45 12.34 -13.52 2.68
CA ARG A 45 13.24 -13.82 3.79
C ARG A 45 13.08 -12.85 4.97
N GLU A 46 13.01 -11.56 4.70
CA GLU A 46 12.83 -10.52 5.72
C GLU A 46 11.36 -10.06 5.86
N GLY A 47 10.39 -10.94 5.60
CA GLY A 47 8.95 -10.62 5.66
C GLY A 47 8.50 -9.90 6.92
N MET A 48 9.12 -10.22 8.07
CA MET A 48 8.86 -9.53 9.35
C MET A 48 9.19 -8.03 9.29
N ARG A 49 10.28 -7.63 8.62
CA ARG A 49 10.65 -6.22 8.40
C ARG A 49 9.54 -5.47 7.69
N TYR A 50 9.08 -6.04 6.58
CA TYR A 50 8.07 -5.39 5.73
C TYR A 50 6.68 -5.39 6.38
N ALA A 51 6.34 -6.43 7.15
CA ALA A 51 5.10 -6.48 7.91
C ALA A 51 5.05 -5.39 8.99
N ILE A 52 6.14 -5.22 9.75
CA ILE A 52 6.25 -4.16 10.78
C ILE A 52 6.22 -2.77 10.13
N ALA A 53 7.02 -2.57 9.07
CA ALA A 53 7.04 -1.30 8.35
C ALA A 53 5.65 -0.95 7.79
N GLY A 54 4.98 -1.90 7.13
CA GLY A 54 3.66 -1.68 6.54
C GLY A 54 2.61 -1.31 7.57
N ALA A 55 2.51 -2.07 8.67
CA ALA A 55 1.55 -1.77 9.74
C ALA A 55 1.80 -0.40 10.37
N CYS A 56 3.07 -0.05 10.64
CA CYS A 56 3.42 1.26 11.21
C CYS A 56 3.24 2.41 10.20
N ASN A 57 3.50 2.18 8.91
CA ASN A 57 3.30 3.17 7.86
C ASN A 57 1.82 3.52 7.67
N ASP A 58 0.95 2.51 7.62
CA ASP A 58 -0.50 2.69 7.57
C ASP A 58 -1.00 3.56 8.74
N LEU A 59 -0.49 3.25 9.95
CA LEU A 59 -0.81 4.02 11.15
C LEU A 59 -0.35 5.48 11.02
N ALA A 60 0.88 5.69 10.55
CA ALA A 60 1.45 7.02 10.36
C ALA A 60 0.68 7.81 9.28
N ALA A 61 0.32 7.16 8.17
CA ALA A 61 -0.48 7.78 7.10
C ALA A 61 -1.89 8.15 7.57
N ALA A 62 -2.46 7.39 8.52
CA ALA A 62 -3.70 7.78 9.21
C ALA A 62 -3.53 8.94 10.20
N GLY A 63 -2.30 9.39 10.43
CA GLY A 63 -1.98 10.44 11.40
C GLY A 63 -2.07 9.98 12.86
N ALA A 64 -2.06 8.67 13.11
CA ALA A 64 -2.08 8.09 14.44
C ALA A 64 -0.69 8.07 15.09
N VAL A 65 -0.67 8.17 16.41
CA VAL A 65 0.53 7.98 17.22
C VAL A 65 0.59 6.51 17.63
N PRO A 66 1.64 5.76 17.29
CA PRO A 66 1.73 4.34 17.59
C PRO A 66 1.88 4.10 19.10
N ALA A 67 1.11 3.16 19.63
CA ALA A 67 1.22 2.66 21.01
C ALA A 67 2.03 1.36 21.08
N GLY A 68 1.95 0.52 20.07
CA GLY A 68 2.68 -0.73 19.96
C GLY A 68 2.19 -1.63 18.84
N ILE A 69 2.79 -2.81 18.73
CA ILE A 69 2.48 -3.81 17.71
C ILE A 69 2.20 -5.18 18.34
N THR A 70 1.44 -6.02 17.64
CA THR A 70 1.39 -7.47 17.87
C THR A 70 1.97 -8.20 16.68
N LEU A 71 2.59 -9.36 16.95
CA LEU A 71 3.26 -10.17 15.93
C LEU A 71 2.59 -11.54 15.84
N GLU A 72 2.16 -11.92 14.66
CA GLU A 72 1.59 -13.22 14.37
C GLU A 72 2.48 -13.95 13.36
N VAL A 73 2.91 -15.16 13.70
CA VAL A 73 3.82 -15.97 12.90
C VAL A 73 3.27 -17.37 12.75
N PHE A 74 3.01 -17.76 11.51
CA PHE A 74 2.60 -19.11 11.15
C PHE A 74 3.73 -19.78 10.37
N LEU A 75 4.14 -20.94 10.81
CA LEU A 75 5.29 -21.67 10.27
C LEU A 75 4.84 -23.03 9.69
N PRO A 76 5.36 -23.43 8.54
CA PRO A 76 5.18 -24.80 8.07
C PRO A 76 5.96 -25.80 8.92
N LYS A 77 5.53 -27.07 8.94
CA LYS A 77 6.09 -28.11 9.81
C LYS A 77 7.61 -28.32 9.71
N ASN A 78 8.19 -28.03 8.56
CA ASN A 78 9.60 -28.34 8.29
C ASN A 78 10.56 -27.16 8.50
N VAL A 79 10.07 -26.05 9.03
CA VAL A 79 10.89 -24.88 9.29
C VAL A 79 11.71 -25.10 10.58
N PRO A 80 13.04 -24.95 10.54
CA PRO A 80 13.87 -25.12 11.71
C PRO A 80 13.67 -23.94 12.69
N GLU A 81 13.81 -24.20 13.99
CA GLU A 81 13.71 -23.16 15.06
C GLU A 81 14.65 -21.99 14.81
N GLN A 82 15.81 -22.24 14.19
CA GLN A 82 16.77 -21.20 13.83
C GLN A 82 16.13 -20.12 12.93
N ARG A 83 15.25 -20.52 11.99
CA ARG A 83 14.53 -19.59 11.13
C ARG A 83 13.59 -18.67 11.94
N LEU A 84 12.88 -19.22 12.91
CA LEU A 84 12.04 -18.42 13.81
C LEU A 84 12.89 -17.42 14.62
N LYS A 85 14.05 -17.83 15.12
CA LYS A 85 14.97 -16.94 15.83
C LYS A 85 15.46 -15.80 14.95
N GLU A 86 15.77 -16.08 13.68
CA GLU A 86 16.16 -15.05 12.71
C GLU A 86 15.02 -14.04 12.47
N MET A 87 13.78 -14.52 12.26
CA MET A 87 12.62 -13.67 12.10
C MET A 87 12.37 -12.77 13.31
N MET A 88 12.47 -13.32 14.53
CA MET A 88 12.35 -12.54 15.77
C MET A 88 13.53 -11.58 15.96
N GLY A 89 14.73 -11.96 15.53
CA GLY A 89 15.89 -11.09 15.50
C GLY A 89 15.69 -9.87 14.59
N VAL A 90 15.09 -10.07 13.42
CA VAL A 90 14.70 -8.97 12.54
C VAL A 90 13.66 -8.07 13.23
N ALA A 91 12.61 -8.66 13.82
CA ALA A 91 11.61 -7.88 14.56
C ALA A 91 12.24 -7.01 15.65
N ALA A 92 13.15 -7.59 16.46
CA ALA A 92 13.83 -6.86 17.54
C ALA A 92 14.71 -5.70 17.03
N GLN A 93 15.26 -5.82 15.81
CA GLN A 93 16.09 -4.76 15.21
C GLN A 93 15.26 -3.63 14.60
N VAL A 94 14.08 -3.95 14.06
CA VAL A 94 13.30 -2.99 13.28
C VAL A 94 12.10 -2.41 14.01
N ALA A 95 11.63 -3.02 15.09
CA ALA A 95 10.52 -2.47 15.87
C ALA A 95 11.00 -1.21 16.63
N GLU A 96 10.32 -0.09 16.36
CA GLU A 96 10.54 1.20 17.05
C GLU A 96 9.51 1.46 18.15
N VAL A 97 8.57 0.54 18.29
CA VAL A 97 7.46 0.60 19.23
C VAL A 97 7.39 -0.70 20.06
N PRO A 98 6.80 -0.69 21.27
CA PRO A 98 6.68 -1.89 22.07
C PRO A 98 5.93 -3.02 21.37
N VAL A 99 6.41 -4.26 21.56
CA VAL A 99 5.65 -5.47 21.20
C VAL A 99 4.69 -5.77 22.35
N LEU A 100 3.38 -5.63 22.08
CA LEU A 100 2.32 -5.77 23.09
C LEU A 100 1.87 -7.23 23.28
N GLY A 101 2.15 -8.08 22.30
CA GLY A 101 1.75 -9.48 22.30
C GLY A 101 1.94 -10.12 20.95
N GLY A 102 1.38 -11.31 20.79
CA GLY A 102 1.44 -12.02 19.52
C GLY A 102 1.06 -13.47 19.64
N HIS A 103 1.17 -14.19 18.52
CA HIS A 103 0.92 -15.61 18.41
C HIS A 103 1.96 -16.26 17.49
N THR A 104 2.41 -17.45 17.86
CA THR A 104 3.33 -18.24 17.01
C THR A 104 2.83 -19.67 16.97
N GLU A 105 2.59 -20.20 15.76
CA GLU A 105 2.03 -21.53 15.58
C GLU A 105 2.68 -22.26 14.42
N VAL A 106 2.81 -23.58 14.53
CA VAL A 106 3.21 -24.46 13.43
C VAL A 106 1.96 -25.03 12.76
N CYS A 107 1.73 -24.67 11.50
CA CYS A 107 0.54 -25.00 10.72
C CYS A 107 0.79 -26.11 9.70
N ALA A 108 -0.16 -27.02 9.54
CA ALA A 108 -0.07 -28.10 8.58
C ALA A 108 -0.40 -27.68 7.14
N GLY A 109 -1.19 -26.63 6.98
CA GLY A 109 -1.79 -26.22 5.71
C GLY A 109 -1.05 -25.11 4.97
N ILE A 110 0.14 -24.69 5.44
CA ILE A 110 0.94 -23.67 4.77
C ILE A 110 2.28 -24.25 4.30
N ARG A 111 2.79 -23.71 3.21
CA ARG A 111 4.06 -24.13 2.60
C ARG A 111 5.23 -23.23 3.03
N ASP A 112 4.96 -21.94 3.12
CA ASP A 112 5.94 -20.91 3.48
C ASP A 112 5.54 -20.20 4.77
N PRO A 113 6.50 -19.64 5.52
CA PRO A 113 6.19 -18.81 6.68
C PRO A 113 5.29 -17.63 6.30
N LEU A 114 4.22 -17.44 7.07
CA LEU A 114 3.34 -16.29 6.98
C LEU A 114 3.50 -15.44 8.22
N VAL A 115 3.66 -14.15 8.03
CA VAL A 115 3.73 -13.18 9.13
C VAL A 115 2.62 -12.14 8.98
N SER A 116 2.03 -11.74 10.09
CA SER A 116 1.07 -10.64 10.16
C SER A 116 1.45 -9.75 11.33
N VAL A 117 1.40 -8.44 11.12
CA VAL A 117 1.64 -7.47 12.17
C VAL A 117 0.44 -6.57 12.30
N GLN A 118 -0.02 -6.39 13.53
CA GLN A 118 -1.02 -5.39 13.84
C GLN A 118 -0.32 -4.23 14.55
N ALA A 119 -0.48 -3.01 14.05
CA ALA A 119 -0.05 -1.82 14.75
C ALA A 119 -1.27 -1.13 15.38
N ILE A 120 -1.12 -0.73 16.63
CA ILE A 120 -2.16 -0.09 17.43
C ILE A 120 -1.69 1.31 17.79
N GLY A 121 -2.55 2.30 17.63
CA GLY A 121 -2.22 3.69 17.93
C GLY A 121 -3.44 4.51 18.26
N TYR A 122 -3.20 5.78 18.56
CA TYR A 122 -4.23 6.75 18.94
C TYR A 122 -4.25 7.93 17.97
N ILE A 123 -5.43 8.38 17.61
CA ILE A 123 -5.64 9.61 16.86
C ILE A 123 -6.32 10.62 17.81
N ASP A 124 -5.62 11.71 18.16
CA ASP A 124 -6.18 12.77 19.01
C ASP A 124 -7.24 13.59 18.29
N ARG A 125 -6.96 13.93 17.03
CA ARG A 125 -7.86 14.64 16.13
C ARG A 125 -7.77 14.04 14.75
N ASN A 126 -8.91 13.84 14.11
CA ASN A 126 -8.96 13.51 12.70
C ASN A 126 -9.12 14.81 11.91
N ASP A 127 -8.00 15.50 11.68
CA ASP A 127 -7.95 16.72 10.88
C ASP A 127 -7.99 16.43 9.37
N PHE A 128 -8.00 15.16 8.98
CA PHE A 128 -8.09 14.77 7.59
C PHE A 128 -9.51 14.94 7.07
N ARG A 129 -9.58 15.54 5.90
CA ARG A 129 -10.82 15.70 5.14
C ARG A 129 -10.76 14.95 3.81
N GLN A 130 -11.87 14.87 3.16
CA GLN A 130 -11.90 14.45 1.76
C GLN A 130 -11.14 15.48 0.92
N VAL A 131 -10.38 15.02 -0.06
CA VAL A 131 -9.70 15.90 -1.03
C VAL A 131 -10.72 16.67 -1.87
N ASP A 132 -10.40 17.91 -2.17
CA ASP A 132 -11.20 18.80 -3.01
C ASP A 132 -10.46 19.09 -4.33
N ALA A 133 -11.20 19.48 -5.35
CA ALA A 133 -10.59 19.94 -6.60
C ALA A 133 -9.67 21.14 -6.34
N GLY A 134 -8.45 21.06 -6.87
CA GLY A 134 -7.39 22.05 -6.64
C GLY A 134 -6.40 21.67 -5.55
N ASP A 135 -6.69 20.67 -4.69
CA ASP A 135 -5.67 20.14 -3.78
C ASP A 135 -4.51 19.57 -4.58
N VAL A 136 -3.28 19.88 -4.18
CA VAL A 136 -2.06 19.44 -4.84
C VAL A 136 -1.61 18.12 -4.26
N ILE A 137 -1.17 17.21 -5.14
CA ILE A 137 -0.77 15.85 -4.79
C ILE A 137 0.76 15.77 -4.81
N PHE A 138 1.32 15.39 -3.68
CA PHE A 138 2.74 15.17 -3.50
C PHE A 138 3.06 13.70 -3.23
N LEU A 139 4.28 13.32 -3.57
CA LEU A 139 4.94 12.11 -3.09
C LEU A 139 6.17 12.51 -2.29
N ALA A 140 6.20 12.15 -1.01
CA ALA A 140 7.42 12.16 -0.21
C ALA A 140 8.07 10.78 -0.30
N GLY A 141 9.40 10.75 -0.52
CA GLY A 141 10.13 9.50 -0.77
C GLY A 141 10.16 9.11 -2.25
N GLN A 142 10.26 7.81 -2.51
CA GLN A 142 10.42 7.23 -3.85
C GLN A 142 9.67 5.91 -3.96
N ILE A 143 9.34 5.49 -5.18
CA ILE A 143 8.66 4.21 -5.41
C ILE A 143 9.65 3.04 -5.44
N GLY A 144 9.14 1.82 -5.24
CA GLY A 144 9.86 0.57 -5.41
C GLY A 144 10.93 0.26 -4.35
N ILE A 145 11.04 1.05 -3.28
CA ILE A 145 12.11 0.89 -2.26
C ILE A 145 12.09 -0.52 -1.67
N SER A 146 10.99 -0.93 -1.04
CA SER A 146 10.88 -2.24 -0.42
C SER A 146 10.86 -3.39 -1.42
N GLY A 147 10.22 -3.20 -2.58
CA GLY A 147 10.23 -4.21 -3.64
C GLY A 147 11.63 -4.47 -4.17
N THR A 148 12.44 -3.43 -4.40
CA THR A 148 13.84 -3.60 -4.79
C THR A 148 14.67 -4.30 -3.72
N GLN A 149 14.42 -4.02 -2.43
CA GLN A 149 15.05 -4.76 -1.32
C GLN A 149 14.69 -6.25 -1.36
N MET A 150 13.39 -6.57 -1.55
CA MET A 150 12.93 -7.96 -1.68
C MET A 150 13.59 -8.66 -2.88
N LEU A 151 13.68 -8.00 -4.03
CA LEU A 151 14.35 -8.54 -5.21
C LEU A 151 15.85 -8.79 -4.97
N LEU A 152 16.55 -7.90 -4.28
CA LEU A 152 17.95 -8.07 -3.91
C LEU A 152 18.18 -9.26 -2.97
N GLU A 153 17.22 -9.57 -2.12
CA GLU A 153 17.28 -10.68 -1.18
C GLU A 153 16.95 -12.02 -1.85
N GLU A 154 15.86 -12.06 -2.62
CA GLU A 154 15.28 -13.31 -3.15
C GLU A 154 15.86 -13.70 -4.52
N LYS A 155 16.31 -12.73 -5.33
CA LYS A 155 16.95 -12.97 -6.65
C LYS A 155 18.45 -12.72 -6.64
N LYS A 156 19.09 -12.90 -5.47
CA LYS A 156 20.48 -12.54 -5.22
C LYS A 156 21.45 -13.19 -6.21
N ASP A 157 21.30 -14.46 -6.50
CA ASP A 157 22.24 -15.18 -7.36
C ASP A 157 22.03 -14.78 -8.82
N GLU A 158 20.80 -14.63 -9.29
CA GLU A 158 20.48 -14.11 -10.62
C GLU A 158 21.03 -12.69 -10.83
N LEU A 159 20.84 -11.82 -9.84
CA LEU A 159 21.35 -10.45 -9.91
C LEU A 159 22.90 -10.37 -9.88
N ARG A 160 23.58 -11.32 -9.24
CA ARG A 160 25.04 -11.41 -9.25
C ARG A 160 25.64 -11.77 -10.61
N GLU A 161 24.88 -12.46 -11.43
CA GLU A 161 25.29 -12.75 -12.81
C GLU A 161 25.23 -11.50 -13.69
N ALA A 162 24.30 -10.58 -13.40
CA ALA A 162 24.04 -9.38 -14.19
C ALA A 162 24.79 -8.13 -13.73
N PHE A 163 24.98 -7.98 -12.43
CA PHE A 163 25.48 -6.75 -11.84
C PHE A 163 26.77 -6.95 -11.02
N PRO A 164 27.70 -5.98 -11.07
CA PRO A 164 28.88 -5.99 -10.22
C PRO A 164 28.50 -6.05 -8.73
N ALA A 165 29.25 -6.83 -7.95
CA ALA A 165 29.00 -6.97 -6.50
C ALA A 165 28.96 -5.62 -5.77
N ARG A 166 29.78 -4.66 -6.19
CA ARG A 166 29.80 -3.31 -5.63
C ARG A 166 28.50 -2.53 -5.88
N PHE A 167 27.89 -2.72 -7.05
CA PHE A 167 26.59 -2.11 -7.37
C PHE A 167 25.52 -2.64 -6.42
N LEU A 168 25.40 -3.97 -6.30
CA LEU A 168 24.42 -4.62 -5.42
C LEU A 168 24.58 -4.22 -3.95
N GLN A 169 25.83 -4.21 -3.45
CA GLN A 169 26.11 -3.78 -2.06
C GLN A 169 25.78 -2.31 -1.81
N ASN A 170 26.09 -1.43 -2.76
CA ASN A 170 25.76 0.00 -2.66
C ASN A 170 24.26 0.21 -2.69
N THR A 171 23.54 -0.52 -3.53
CA THR A 171 22.08 -0.47 -3.64
C THR A 171 21.43 -0.93 -2.32
N GLU A 172 21.83 -2.09 -1.80
CA GLU A 172 21.36 -2.59 -0.51
C GLU A 172 21.57 -1.56 0.61
N LYS A 173 22.79 -1.00 0.71
CA LYS A 173 23.11 0.03 1.69
C LYS A 173 22.27 1.30 1.52
N LYS A 174 22.04 1.72 0.28
CA LYS A 174 21.25 2.92 -0.05
C LYS A 174 19.77 2.77 0.31
N LEU A 175 19.23 1.56 0.18
CA LEU A 175 17.81 1.30 0.43
C LEU A 175 17.48 1.01 1.90
N ARG A 176 18.45 0.48 2.66
CA ARG A 176 18.24 0.04 4.05
C ARG A 176 17.61 1.11 4.94
N GLY A 177 16.50 0.77 5.61
CA GLY A 177 15.76 1.65 6.52
C GLY A 177 14.89 2.71 5.84
N ARG A 178 14.83 2.71 4.49
CA ARG A 178 14.00 3.66 3.74
C ARG A 178 12.56 3.23 3.58
N GLU A 179 12.19 2.03 4.00
CA GLU A 179 10.82 1.50 3.97
C GLU A 179 9.85 2.22 4.92
N ARG A 180 10.34 3.11 5.77
CA ARG A 180 9.56 3.82 6.79
C ARG A 180 9.23 5.24 6.39
N ILE A 181 8.00 5.68 6.75
CA ILE A 181 7.47 6.99 6.39
C ILE A 181 7.02 7.85 7.59
N SER A 182 7.20 7.36 8.84
CA SER A 182 6.69 8.04 10.03
C SER A 182 7.14 9.51 10.13
N HIS A 183 8.38 9.80 9.75
CA HIS A 183 8.93 11.16 9.72
C HIS A 183 8.27 12.05 8.66
N PHE A 184 8.00 11.52 7.45
CA PHE A 184 7.26 12.24 6.41
C PHE A 184 5.83 12.53 6.84
N ALA A 185 5.15 11.52 7.39
CA ALA A 185 3.76 11.62 7.81
C ALA A 185 3.56 12.63 8.94
N GLN A 186 4.45 12.63 9.95
CA GLN A 186 4.42 13.60 11.03
C GLN A 186 4.65 15.03 10.53
N LEU A 187 5.64 15.22 9.65
CA LEU A 187 5.92 16.53 9.07
C LEU A 187 4.73 17.01 8.22
N ALA A 188 4.19 16.14 7.37
CA ALA A 188 3.06 16.44 6.51
C ALA A 188 1.81 16.85 7.32
N LYS A 189 1.47 16.07 8.35
CA LYS A 189 0.32 16.36 9.23
C LYS A 189 0.45 17.73 9.89
N ARG A 190 1.63 18.06 10.40
CA ARG A 190 1.88 19.37 11.07
C ARG A 190 1.82 20.56 10.12
N ASN A 191 2.01 20.34 8.83
CA ASN A 191 2.09 21.40 7.82
C ASN A 191 0.90 21.41 6.84
N GLY A 192 -0.26 20.89 7.26
CA GLY A 192 -1.52 21.09 6.52
C GLY A 192 -1.86 20.01 5.51
N ALA A 193 -1.26 18.83 5.58
CA ALA A 193 -1.75 17.69 4.82
C ALA A 193 -3.21 17.39 5.19
N VAL A 194 -4.09 17.33 4.19
CA VAL A 194 -5.51 17.01 4.37
C VAL A 194 -5.83 15.54 4.15
N ARG A 195 -4.95 14.82 3.50
CA ARG A 195 -5.01 13.38 3.30
C ARG A 195 -3.62 12.81 3.08
N MET A 196 -3.38 11.64 3.61
CA MET A 196 -2.14 10.90 3.39
C MET A 196 -2.46 9.43 3.10
N ARG A 197 -1.54 8.76 2.39
CA ARG A 197 -1.56 7.32 2.18
C ARG A 197 -0.13 6.82 1.98
N ASP A 198 0.25 5.77 2.69
CA ASP A 198 1.49 5.06 2.44
C ASP A 198 1.45 4.34 1.10
N LEU A 199 2.60 4.17 0.48
CA LEU A 199 2.76 3.25 -0.63
C LEU A 199 2.97 1.84 -0.08
N SER A 200 2.37 0.85 -0.72
CA SER A 200 2.43 -0.54 -0.26
C SER A 200 2.35 -1.53 -1.44
N GLY A 201 1.75 -2.69 -1.25
CA GLY A 201 1.56 -3.70 -2.28
C GLY A 201 0.75 -3.19 -3.47
N GLY A 202 1.16 -3.62 -4.67
CA GLY A 202 0.61 -3.16 -5.94
C GLY A 202 1.18 -1.82 -6.43
N GLY A 203 2.18 -1.28 -5.73
CA GLY A 203 2.94 -0.09 -6.15
C GLY A 203 2.14 1.21 -6.17
N ILE A 204 2.73 2.23 -6.78
CA ILE A 204 2.15 3.59 -6.82
C ILE A 204 0.81 3.65 -7.57
N LEU A 205 0.64 2.87 -8.65
CA LEU A 205 -0.59 2.95 -9.45
C LEU A 205 -1.79 2.42 -8.68
N SER A 206 -1.64 1.31 -7.96
CA SER A 206 -2.68 0.79 -7.08
C SER A 206 -2.96 1.75 -5.91
N CYS A 207 -1.92 2.35 -5.33
CA CYS A 207 -2.09 3.33 -4.25
C CYS A 207 -2.79 4.61 -4.71
N LEU A 208 -2.50 5.12 -5.92
CA LEU A 208 -3.21 6.25 -6.51
C LEU A 208 -4.69 5.92 -6.74
N TRP A 209 -5.00 4.74 -7.28
CA TRP A 209 -6.38 4.29 -7.43
C TRP A 209 -7.12 4.30 -6.09
N GLU A 210 -6.55 3.69 -5.07
CA GLU A 210 -7.16 3.63 -3.74
C GLU A 210 -7.24 5.00 -3.07
N PHE A 211 -6.30 5.91 -3.36
CA PHE A 211 -6.32 7.28 -2.85
C PHE A 211 -7.50 8.09 -3.37
N PHE A 212 -7.92 7.87 -4.61
CA PHE A 212 -8.98 8.65 -5.27
C PHE A 212 -10.28 7.88 -5.51
N GLY A 213 -10.22 6.62 -5.83
CA GLY A 213 -11.37 5.83 -6.31
C GLY A 213 -11.94 4.83 -5.31
N GLY A 214 -11.15 4.39 -4.36
CA GLY A 214 -11.57 3.38 -3.39
C GLY A 214 -12.59 3.92 -2.40
N LYS A 215 -13.78 3.34 -2.39
CA LYS A 215 -14.77 3.57 -1.30
C LYS A 215 -14.29 2.99 0.03
N TRP A 216 -13.31 2.11 -0.03
CA TRP A 216 -12.70 1.44 1.09
C TRP A 216 -11.27 1.93 1.29
N GLN A 217 -11.04 2.57 2.42
CA GLN A 217 -9.70 2.79 2.93
C GLN A 217 -9.49 1.79 4.07
N SER A 218 -8.46 0.96 3.91
CA SER A 218 -8.05 -0.05 4.87
C SER A 218 -8.16 0.45 6.30
N GLY A 219 -9.09 -0.12 7.07
CA GLY A 219 -9.18 -0.02 8.52
C GLY A 219 -9.42 1.35 9.14
N GLY A 220 -9.30 2.42 8.40
CA GLY A 220 -9.49 3.77 8.94
C GLY A 220 -10.89 4.31 8.70
N ALA A 221 -11.50 4.85 9.73
CA ALA A 221 -12.81 5.47 9.76
C ALA A 221 -13.05 6.61 8.75
N SER A 222 -12.19 6.83 7.76
CA SER A 222 -12.24 7.95 6.82
C SER A 222 -12.97 7.68 5.50
N GLY A 223 -13.41 6.45 5.22
CA GLY A 223 -14.01 6.07 3.92
C GLY A 223 -15.51 6.34 3.73
N MET A 224 -16.27 6.56 4.78
CA MET A 224 -17.74 6.71 4.67
C MET A 224 -18.23 8.13 4.96
N HIS A 225 -17.70 9.14 4.26
CA HIS A 225 -18.24 10.50 4.40
C HIS A 225 -18.98 10.94 3.17
N SER A 226 -20.19 11.36 3.47
CA SER A 226 -21.05 12.27 2.72
C SER A 226 -21.16 11.99 1.23
N GLY A 227 -22.34 12.00 0.68
CA GLY A 227 -22.69 11.87 -0.73
C GLY A 227 -22.00 12.83 -1.72
N LYS A 228 -20.79 13.30 -1.39
CA LYS A 228 -19.90 14.03 -2.30
C LYS A 228 -19.21 13.05 -3.24
N VAL A 229 -19.29 13.34 -4.50
CA VAL A 229 -18.58 12.66 -5.59
C VAL A 229 -17.07 12.74 -5.32
N PRO A 230 -16.33 11.63 -5.38
CA PRO A 230 -14.89 11.70 -5.26
C PRO A 230 -14.31 12.56 -6.38
N CYS A 231 -13.31 13.38 -6.04
CA CYS A 231 -12.54 14.12 -7.03
C CYS A 231 -11.78 13.16 -7.96
N GLY A 232 -11.57 13.56 -9.20
CA GLY A 232 -10.57 12.97 -10.07
C GLY A 232 -9.18 13.50 -9.73
N MET A 233 -8.22 13.10 -10.56
CA MET A 233 -6.83 13.58 -10.46
C MET A 233 -6.19 13.69 -11.83
N GLU A 234 -5.17 14.53 -11.91
CA GLU A 234 -4.23 14.57 -13.03
C GLU A 234 -2.80 14.49 -12.48
N ILE A 235 -2.08 13.45 -12.85
CA ILE A 235 -0.72 13.13 -12.37
C ILE A 235 0.25 13.15 -13.54
N GLY A 236 1.36 13.85 -13.40
CA GLY A 236 2.49 13.80 -14.33
C GLY A 236 3.27 12.50 -14.15
N PHE A 237 3.10 11.54 -15.05
CA PHE A 237 3.68 10.20 -14.94
C PHE A 237 5.21 10.25 -14.83
N ARG A 238 5.88 11.12 -15.61
CA ARG A 238 7.35 11.31 -15.57
C ARG A 238 7.85 11.98 -14.30
N LYS A 239 6.97 12.56 -13.49
CA LYS A 239 7.33 13.18 -12.21
C LYS A 239 7.48 12.16 -11.08
N ILE A 240 7.00 10.93 -11.28
CA ILE A 240 7.06 9.89 -10.24
C ILE A 240 8.54 9.54 -9.98
N PRO A 241 9.07 9.83 -8.77
CA PRO A 241 10.47 9.62 -8.46
C PRO A 241 10.79 8.15 -8.22
N ILE A 242 11.80 7.67 -8.93
CA ILE A 242 12.29 6.30 -8.84
C ILE A 242 13.83 6.31 -8.84
N LEU A 243 14.43 5.42 -8.08
CA LEU A 243 15.89 5.28 -8.06
C LEU A 243 16.40 4.61 -9.33
N GLN A 244 17.56 5.04 -9.81
CA GLN A 244 18.23 4.42 -10.96
C GLN A 244 18.46 2.92 -10.71
N GLU A 245 18.89 2.56 -9.52
CA GLU A 245 19.14 1.17 -9.14
C GLU A 245 17.85 0.33 -9.20
N THR A 246 16.72 0.91 -8.80
CA THR A 246 15.41 0.25 -8.92
C THR A 246 15.05 0.03 -10.40
N ILE A 247 15.29 1.04 -11.26
CA ILE A 247 15.02 0.92 -12.71
C ILE A 247 15.85 -0.21 -13.30
N GLU A 248 17.17 -0.22 -13.06
CA GLU A 248 18.09 -1.21 -13.63
C GLU A 248 17.76 -2.64 -13.20
N ILE A 249 17.45 -2.85 -11.90
CA ILE A 249 17.08 -4.17 -11.38
C ILE A 249 15.71 -4.62 -11.95
N CYS A 250 14.74 -3.71 -12.00
CA CYS A 250 13.42 -4.01 -12.55
C CYS A 250 13.49 -4.32 -14.06
N GLU A 251 14.29 -3.58 -14.81
CA GLU A 251 14.49 -3.80 -16.25
C GLU A 251 15.11 -5.19 -16.49
N TRP A 252 16.15 -5.55 -15.73
CA TRP A 252 16.78 -6.87 -15.83
C TRP A 252 15.81 -8.01 -15.53
N LEU A 253 15.03 -7.90 -14.46
CA LEU A 253 14.06 -8.91 -14.02
C LEU A 253 12.72 -8.82 -14.76
N GLN A 254 12.57 -7.91 -15.72
CA GLN A 254 11.32 -7.64 -16.45
C GLN A 254 10.13 -7.35 -15.52
N VAL A 255 10.36 -6.54 -14.49
CA VAL A 255 9.39 -6.10 -13.49
C VAL A 255 8.92 -4.69 -13.79
N ASN A 256 7.62 -4.43 -13.72
CA ASN A 256 7.10 -3.08 -13.81
C ASN A 256 7.24 -2.34 -12.46
N PRO A 257 8.14 -1.36 -12.32
CA PRO A 257 8.41 -0.71 -11.04
C PRO A 257 7.21 0.07 -10.48
N TYR A 258 6.24 0.43 -11.32
CA TYR A 258 5.05 1.16 -10.91
C TYR A 258 4.00 0.28 -10.21
N TYR A 259 4.07 -1.05 -10.39
CA TYR A 259 3.26 -2.05 -9.70
C TYR A 259 4.07 -2.84 -8.65
N LEU A 260 5.37 -2.53 -8.51
CA LEU A 260 6.24 -3.17 -7.52
C LEU A 260 5.99 -2.61 -6.13
N HIS A 261 6.02 -3.48 -5.13
CA HIS A 261 5.90 -3.15 -3.70
C HIS A 261 6.72 -1.91 -3.32
N SER A 262 6.10 -0.91 -2.69
CA SER A 262 6.68 0.45 -2.63
C SER A 262 6.65 1.10 -1.24
N GLN A 263 6.78 0.34 -0.15
CA GLN A 263 6.99 0.96 1.17
C GLN A 263 8.18 1.93 1.11
N GLY A 264 8.06 3.06 1.82
CA GLY A 264 9.06 4.14 1.81
C GLY A 264 8.60 5.39 1.06
N GLY A 265 7.43 5.34 0.44
CA GLY A 265 6.77 6.48 -0.18
C GLY A 265 5.46 6.84 0.53
N LEU A 266 5.14 8.14 0.57
CA LEU A 266 3.90 8.68 1.14
C LEU A 266 3.23 9.62 0.15
N LEU A 267 2.01 9.28 -0.30
CA LEU A 267 1.13 10.18 -1.04
C LEU A 267 0.49 11.17 -0.07
N ILE A 268 0.47 12.46 -0.45
CA ILE A 268 -0.01 13.53 0.38
C ILE A 268 -0.85 14.48 -0.47
N ALA A 269 -2.05 14.84 0.00
CA ALA A 269 -2.83 15.93 -0.58
C ALA A 269 -2.75 17.17 0.33
N VAL A 270 -2.52 18.33 -0.30
CA VAL A 270 -2.32 19.61 0.37
C VAL A 270 -3.19 20.67 -0.30
N PRO A 271 -3.93 21.52 0.44
CA PRO A 271 -4.65 22.64 -0.13
C PRO A 271 -3.72 23.56 -0.90
N LYS A 272 -4.17 24.05 -2.06
CA LYS A 272 -3.36 24.88 -2.97
C LYS A 272 -2.72 26.08 -2.26
N GLU A 273 -3.43 26.70 -1.37
CA GLU A 273 -2.98 27.88 -0.59
C GLU A 273 -1.91 27.55 0.45
N GLN A 274 -1.70 26.28 0.80
CA GLN A 274 -0.70 25.85 1.78
C GLN A 274 0.55 25.24 1.14
N VAL A 275 0.57 25.07 -0.17
CA VAL A 275 1.64 24.38 -0.92
C VAL A 275 3.01 24.99 -0.67
N GLU A 276 3.14 26.31 -0.66
CA GLU A 276 4.43 26.99 -0.46
C GLU A 276 4.99 26.69 0.95
N GLN A 277 4.18 26.89 1.98
CA GLN A 277 4.58 26.60 3.37
C GLN A 277 4.90 25.13 3.55
N PHE A 278 4.10 24.25 2.98
CA PHE A 278 4.29 22.79 3.03
C PHE A 278 5.63 22.38 2.40
N THR A 279 5.90 22.84 1.19
CA THR A 279 7.14 22.53 0.46
C THR A 279 8.38 23.04 1.20
N GLN A 280 8.31 24.27 1.75
CA GLN A 280 9.40 24.83 2.54
C GLN A 280 9.69 24.03 3.82
N ALA A 281 8.67 23.42 4.43
CA ALA A 281 8.87 22.55 5.59
C ALA A 281 9.69 21.31 5.23
N PHE A 282 9.39 20.64 4.11
CA PHE A 282 10.14 19.47 3.63
C PHE A 282 11.57 19.82 3.20
N ILE A 283 11.76 20.96 2.54
CA ILE A 283 13.10 21.44 2.15
C ILE A 283 13.98 21.68 3.39
N ARG A 284 13.44 22.30 4.44
CA ARG A 284 14.20 22.58 5.69
C ARG A 284 14.66 21.31 6.39
N GLU A 285 13.85 20.26 6.32
CA GLU A 285 14.21 18.94 6.90
C GLU A 285 15.08 18.09 5.95
N GLY A 286 15.32 18.56 4.71
CA GLY A 286 16.07 17.82 3.70
C GLY A 286 15.37 16.57 3.21
N PHE A 287 14.04 16.49 3.33
CA PHE A 287 13.26 15.33 2.91
C PHE A 287 12.87 15.44 1.43
N PRO A 288 12.95 14.33 0.67
CA PRO A 288 12.54 14.30 -0.72
C PRO A 288 11.03 14.51 -0.83
N LEU A 289 10.64 15.48 -1.64
CA LEU A 289 9.24 15.80 -1.92
C LEU A 289 9.09 16.10 -3.41
N THR A 290 8.15 15.46 -4.07
CA THR A 290 7.84 15.68 -5.49
C THR A 290 6.38 16.02 -5.66
N GLU A 291 6.07 17.15 -6.31
CA GLU A 291 4.73 17.46 -6.76
C GLU A 291 4.38 16.60 -7.96
N LEU A 292 3.41 15.70 -7.79
CA LEU A 292 2.96 14.80 -8.84
C LEU A 292 1.91 15.45 -9.75
N GLY A 293 0.99 16.23 -9.18
CA GLY A 293 -0.15 16.80 -9.88
C GLY A 293 -1.20 17.38 -8.94
N ALA A 294 -2.46 17.35 -9.35
CA ALA A 294 -3.54 17.92 -8.57
C ALA A 294 -4.86 17.12 -8.68
N CYS A 295 -5.72 17.34 -7.69
CA CYS A 295 -7.11 16.88 -7.72
C CYS A 295 -7.92 17.71 -8.72
N THR A 296 -8.83 17.05 -9.44
CA THR A 296 -9.69 17.67 -10.47
C THR A 296 -11.16 17.56 -10.10
N ALA A 297 -12.00 18.43 -10.66
CA ALA A 297 -13.45 18.39 -10.45
C ALA A 297 -14.12 17.16 -11.11
N GLY A 298 -13.45 16.48 -12.04
CA GLY A 298 -13.92 15.25 -12.68
C GLY A 298 -13.79 14.03 -11.77
N ARG A 299 -14.19 12.87 -12.29
CA ARG A 299 -14.02 11.56 -11.59
C ARG A 299 -12.88 10.72 -12.15
N ALA A 300 -12.22 11.17 -13.20
CA ALA A 300 -11.21 10.39 -13.90
C ALA A 300 -9.85 10.50 -13.21
N GLY A 301 -9.16 9.37 -13.08
CA GLY A 301 -7.74 9.33 -12.79
C GLY A 301 -6.96 9.43 -14.11
N ILE A 302 -6.25 10.54 -14.31
CA ILE A 302 -5.49 10.82 -15.52
C ILE A 302 -4.00 10.76 -15.23
N LEU A 303 -3.27 9.99 -16.02
CA LEU A 303 -1.81 9.95 -16.05
C LEU A 303 -1.33 10.64 -17.33
N ARG A 304 -0.58 11.72 -17.18
CA ARG A 304 -0.05 12.49 -18.30
C ARG A 304 1.43 12.20 -18.51
N ASN A 305 1.77 11.76 -19.72
CA ASN A 305 3.15 11.49 -20.14
C ASN A 305 3.52 12.37 -21.37
N GLY A 306 3.85 13.65 -21.11
CA GLY A 306 3.97 14.65 -22.17
C GLY A 306 2.58 14.95 -22.76
N GLU A 307 2.41 14.75 -24.08
CA GLU A 307 1.14 14.91 -24.77
C GLU A 307 0.24 13.67 -24.64
N GLU A 308 0.80 12.53 -24.26
CA GLU A 308 0.05 11.30 -24.09
C GLU A 308 -0.79 11.36 -22.80
N VAL A 309 -2.06 10.98 -22.92
CA VAL A 309 -3.01 10.89 -21.81
C VAL A 309 -3.48 9.45 -21.67
N ARG A 310 -3.30 8.89 -20.46
CA ARG A 310 -3.80 7.57 -20.09
C ARG A 310 -4.75 7.69 -18.91
N TYR A 311 -5.72 6.80 -18.84
CA TYR A 311 -6.52 6.64 -17.64
C TYR A 311 -5.81 5.69 -16.67
N LEU A 312 -5.96 5.97 -15.38
CA LEU A 312 -5.48 5.06 -14.34
C LEU A 312 -6.32 3.79 -14.36
N ASP A 313 -5.67 2.66 -14.56
CA ASP A 313 -6.28 1.34 -14.56
C ASP A 313 -6.64 0.87 -13.15
N LYS A 314 -7.53 -0.14 -13.07
CA LYS A 314 -7.82 -0.84 -11.82
C LYS A 314 -6.54 -1.43 -11.23
N PRO A 315 -6.44 -1.56 -9.89
CA PRO A 315 -5.28 -2.15 -9.23
C PRO A 315 -4.93 -3.52 -9.83
N GLN A 316 -3.65 -3.69 -10.14
CA GLN A 316 -3.08 -4.95 -10.57
C GLN A 316 -2.42 -5.66 -9.38
N PRO A 317 -2.22 -6.99 -9.45
CA PRO A 317 -1.39 -7.71 -8.49
C PRO A 317 0.00 -7.09 -8.38
N ASP A 318 0.62 -7.19 -7.20
CA ASP A 318 1.99 -6.75 -6.99
C ASP A 318 2.95 -7.58 -7.85
N GLU A 319 3.89 -6.93 -8.51
CA GLU A 319 4.91 -7.59 -9.32
C GLU A 319 5.79 -8.55 -8.50
N ILE A 320 5.94 -8.32 -7.20
CA ILE A 320 6.68 -9.22 -6.33
C ILE A 320 6.03 -10.61 -6.27
N LEU A 321 4.70 -10.69 -6.34
CA LEU A 321 3.97 -11.95 -6.35
C LEU A 321 4.26 -12.75 -7.62
N ARG A 322 4.38 -12.09 -8.77
CA ARG A 322 4.72 -12.72 -10.05
C ARG A 322 6.14 -13.30 -10.03
N ILE A 323 7.08 -12.54 -9.46
CA ILE A 323 8.50 -12.93 -9.42
C ILE A 323 8.78 -14.03 -8.41
N LEU A 324 8.03 -14.07 -7.31
CA LEU A 324 8.21 -15.06 -6.24
C LEU A 324 7.25 -16.26 -6.34
N ALA A 325 6.29 -16.22 -7.27
CA ALA A 325 5.45 -17.38 -7.54
C ALA A 325 6.29 -18.53 -8.10
N ASP A 326 5.98 -19.76 -7.66
CA ASP A 326 6.53 -20.97 -8.26
C ASP A 326 6.12 -21.02 -9.75
N PRO A 327 7.03 -21.35 -10.68
CA PRO A 327 6.69 -21.53 -12.10
C PRO A 327 5.52 -22.49 -12.34
N ASP A 328 5.35 -23.49 -11.48
CA ASP A 328 4.26 -24.48 -11.56
C ASP A 328 2.89 -23.94 -11.12
N GLU A 329 2.82 -22.78 -10.46
CA GLU A 329 1.56 -22.11 -10.04
C GLU A 329 1.11 -21.01 -11.00
N SER A 330 1.89 -20.68 -12.02
CA SER A 330 1.56 -19.70 -13.07
C SER A 330 0.59 -20.26 -14.13
N GLY A 331 -0.42 -21.04 -13.70
CA GLY A 331 -1.53 -21.45 -14.56
C GLY A 331 -2.22 -20.23 -15.16
N GLU A 332 -2.47 -20.29 -16.48
CA GLU A 332 -3.21 -19.27 -17.21
C GLU A 332 -4.51 -18.90 -16.47
N PRO A 333 -4.89 -17.63 -16.47
CA PRO A 333 -6.15 -17.23 -15.84
C PRO A 333 -7.31 -17.95 -16.55
N ASP A 334 -8.13 -18.63 -15.78
CA ASP A 334 -9.36 -19.25 -16.25
C ASP A 334 -10.29 -18.14 -16.79
N GLU A 335 -10.46 -18.05 -18.10
CA GLU A 335 -11.28 -17.04 -18.80
C GLU A 335 -12.79 -17.19 -18.53
N SER A 336 -13.20 -18.11 -17.67
CA SER A 336 -14.60 -18.46 -17.44
C SER A 336 -15.41 -17.52 -16.54
N ASP A 337 -14.78 -16.51 -15.91
CA ASP A 337 -15.47 -15.62 -14.94
C ASP A 337 -16.08 -14.31 -15.57
N GLU A 338 -16.04 -14.11 -16.91
CA GLU A 338 -16.56 -12.89 -17.55
C GLU A 338 -18.00 -13.00 -18.14
N SER A 339 -18.72 -14.11 -17.94
CA SER A 339 -19.99 -14.35 -18.66
C SER A 339 -21.29 -14.09 -17.89
N ASP A 340 -21.28 -13.47 -16.70
CA ASP A 340 -22.51 -13.26 -15.90
C ASP A 340 -22.92 -11.80 -15.68
N GLU A 341 -22.63 -10.89 -16.63
CA GLU A 341 -23.16 -9.51 -16.60
C GLU A 341 -24.02 -9.13 -17.82
N SER A 342 -24.87 -10.04 -18.30
CA SER A 342 -25.95 -9.64 -19.20
C SER A 342 -27.16 -10.54 -19.00
N ASP A 343 -28.12 -10.10 -18.18
CA ASP A 343 -29.56 -10.28 -18.38
C ASP A 343 -30.36 -9.90 -17.12
N GLU A 344 -30.57 -8.61 -16.90
CA GLU A 344 -31.72 -8.11 -16.16
C GLU A 344 -32.18 -6.75 -16.75
N SER A 345 -32.68 -6.81 -17.97
CA SER A 345 -33.55 -5.75 -18.47
C SER A 345 -34.57 -6.34 -19.47
N GLY A 346 -35.77 -6.54 -19.01
CA GLY A 346 -36.86 -6.83 -19.94
C GLY A 346 -38.00 -7.59 -19.34
N GLY A 347 -39.07 -6.90 -19.02
CA GLY A 347 -40.33 -7.64 -18.84
C GLY A 347 -41.38 -7.00 -17.96
N MET A 348 -41.74 -5.75 -18.23
CA MET A 348 -42.99 -5.19 -17.74
C MET A 348 -43.98 -5.24 -18.87
N GLN A 349 -44.81 -6.28 -18.92
CA GLN A 349 -46.01 -6.28 -19.76
C GLN A 349 -47.26 -6.37 -18.92
N ALA A 350 -48.06 -5.33 -19.12
CA ALA A 350 -49.42 -5.21 -18.65
C ALA A 350 -50.34 -6.28 -19.26
N GLY A 351 -51.16 -6.94 -18.46
CA GLY A 351 -52.22 -7.82 -18.89
C GLY A 351 -53.52 -7.54 -18.11
N LYS A 352 -54.43 -6.92 -18.76
CA LYS A 352 -55.81 -6.62 -18.34
C LYS A 352 -56.69 -7.87 -18.23
N GLN A 353 -57.73 -7.80 -17.36
CA GLN A 353 -59.08 -8.41 -17.43
C GLN A 353 -59.21 -9.89 -17.12
N ARG A 354 -59.81 -10.26 -16.07
CA ARG A 354 -61.30 -10.32 -15.76
C ARG A 354 -61.46 -10.63 -14.28
#